data_aed388d69302fd1de5b11c194e7a8456
#
_entry.id   aed388d69302fd1de5b11c194e7a8456
#
_cell.length_a   1.000
_cell.length_b   1.000
_cell.length_c   1.000
_cell.angle_alpha   90.00
_cell.angle_beta   90.00
_cell.angle_gamma   90.00
#
_symmetry.space_group_name_H-M   'P 1'
#
loop_
_entity.id
_entity.type
_entity.pdbx_description
1 polymer ?
#
loop_
_entity_poly.entity_id
_entity_poly.type
_entity_poly.pdbx_seq_one_letter_code
_entity_poly.pdbx_strand_id
1 'polypeptide(L)'
;MSRYDSITQTLIIQHHCGFSDISKEIKKVEFECLNPLYNWMIKLSNNITHLTFTCCFDKPVSQLPSSIKYLDVGKHFNQSVEGLPDSLTHLILGYNFNQPIKEGSLPSSLTHLILGYNFNQPIKEGSLPSSLTHLILGFIFNQPVSESCLPNSITHLEFGWCFNHPVANLPSSITHLKFTYGYQLNIENLPLDLEEIVIPRNKENLIKIPFNCKVIFI
;
A
#
# COMPACT_ATOMS: atom_id res chain seq x y z
N MET A 1 -7.95 27.63 3.06
CA MET A 1 -9.18 27.69 2.27
C MET A 1 -9.58 26.26 1.99
N SER A 2 -10.85 25.91 2.05
CA SER A 2 -11.32 24.60 1.63
C SER A 2 -12.14 24.76 0.35
N ARG A 3 -12.04 23.78 -0.54
CA ARG A 3 -12.87 23.72 -1.76
C ARG A 3 -13.47 22.33 -1.90
N TYR A 4 -14.68 22.28 -2.44
CA TYR A 4 -15.33 21.02 -2.80
C TYR A 4 -15.16 20.76 -4.28
N ASP A 5 -14.62 19.61 -4.63
CA ASP A 5 -14.55 19.11 -5.99
C ASP A 5 -15.79 18.27 -6.27
N SER A 6 -16.69 18.80 -7.08
CA SER A 6 -17.97 18.16 -7.43
C SER A 6 -17.80 16.93 -8.33
N ILE A 7 -16.69 16.83 -9.08
CA ILE A 7 -16.41 15.70 -9.99
C ILE A 7 -16.01 14.49 -9.16
N THR A 8 -15.04 14.65 -8.24
CA THR A 8 -14.55 13.56 -7.39
C THR A 8 -15.35 13.39 -6.10
N GLN A 9 -16.28 14.32 -5.80
CA GLN A 9 -17.02 14.43 -4.54
C GLN A 9 -16.08 14.50 -3.32
N THR A 10 -14.95 15.19 -3.46
CA THR A 10 -13.90 15.30 -2.45
C THR A 10 -13.85 16.70 -1.87
N LEU A 11 -13.83 16.81 -0.54
CA LEU A 11 -13.51 18.05 0.16
C LEU A 11 -12.00 18.20 0.23
N ILE A 12 -11.45 19.20 -0.46
CA ILE A 12 -10.03 19.52 -0.47
C ILE A 12 -9.77 20.63 0.54
N ILE A 13 -8.87 20.37 1.47
CA ILE A 13 -8.53 21.27 2.58
C ILE A 13 -7.12 21.80 2.37
N GLN A 14 -6.99 23.05 1.94
CA GLN A 14 -5.72 23.67 1.53
C GLN A 14 -5.03 24.51 2.60
N HIS A 15 -5.59 24.97 3.63
CA HIS A 15 -4.97 25.76 4.69
C HIS A 15 -5.81 25.77 5.97
N HIS A 16 -5.17 26.17 7.04
CA HIS A 16 -5.61 26.37 8.40
C HIS A 16 -6.92 27.15 8.53
N CYS A 17 -8.03 26.53 8.31
CA CYS A 17 -9.30 27.04 8.76
C CYS A 17 -9.73 26.17 9.94
N GLY A 18 -10.08 26.78 11.05
CA GLY A 18 -10.76 26.05 12.12
C GLY A 18 -12.02 25.38 11.50
N PHE A 19 -12.02 24.07 11.43
CA PHE A 19 -13.17 23.32 10.94
C PHE A 19 -14.12 23.15 12.10
N SER A 20 -15.22 23.87 12.06
CA SER A 20 -16.27 23.65 13.03
C SER A 20 -17.08 22.41 12.70
N ASP A 21 -17.34 22.10 11.44
CA ASP A 21 -18.10 20.90 11.07
C ASP A 21 -17.92 20.55 9.58
N ILE A 22 -17.33 19.39 9.29
CA ILE A 22 -17.43 18.78 7.96
C ILE A 22 -18.84 18.24 7.83
N SER A 23 -19.57 18.68 6.80
CA SER A 23 -20.93 18.21 6.52
C SER A 23 -20.99 16.69 6.52
N LYS A 24 -22.06 16.12 7.11
CA LYS A 24 -22.30 14.67 7.16
C LYS A 24 -22.41 14.00 5.78
N GLU A 25 -22.59 14.78 4.73
CA GLU A 25 -22.65 14.31 3.34
C GLU A 25 -21.25 14.05 2.75
N ILE A 26 -20.20 14.68 3.29
CA ILE A 26 -18.83 14.53 2.83
C ILE A 26 -18.27 13.17 3.26
N LYS A 27 -17.87 12.35 2.29
CA LYS A 27 -17.27 11.02 2.52
C LYS A 27 -15.79 10.94 2.17
N LYS A 28 -15.30 11.89 1.34
CA LYS A 28 -13.92 11.92 0.89
C LYS A 28 -13.30 13.25 1.30
N VAL A 29 -12.13 13.18 1.93
CA VAL A 29 -11.37 14.35 2.38
C VAL A 29 -9.93 14.22 1.96
N GLU A 30 -9.40 15.29 1.37
CA GLU A 30 -8.01 15.42 1.00
C GLU A 30 -7.40 16.62 1.72
N PHE A 31 -6.30 16.39 2.42
CA PHE A 31 -5.52 17.44 3.06
C PHE A 31 -4.32 17.80 2.20
N GLU A 32 -4.36 18.97 1.56
CA GLU A 32 -3.21 19.57 0.91
C GLU A 32 -2.45 20.43 1.93
N CYS A 33 -1.18 20.16 2.17
CA CYS A 33 -0.31 21.02 2.99
C CYS A 33 -0.77 21.25 4.46
N LEU A 34 -0.55 20.26 5.31
CA LEU A 34 -0.69 20.46 6.77
C LEU A 34 0.58 21.10 7.36
N ASN A 35 0.43 22.23 8.05
CA ASN A 35 1.52 22.74 8.90
C ASN A 35 1.76 21.72 10.02
N PRO A 36 3.01 21.24 10.22
CA PRO A 36 3.33 20.24 11.23
C PRO A 36 3.03 20.69 12.69
N LEU A 37 2.81 21.99 12.92
CA LEU A 37 2.49 22.55 14.23
C LEU A 37 0.99 22.50 14.58
N TYR A 38 0.12 22.14 13.64
CA TYR A 38 -1.30 22.07 13.91
C TYR A 38 -1.71 20.76 14.58
N ASN A 39 -2.54 20.89 15.58
CA ASN A 39 -3.24 19.79 16.19
C ASN A 39 -4.26 19.25 15.18
N TRP A 40 -3.82 18.28 14.32
CA TRP A 40 -4.61 17.62 13.29
C TRP A 40 -5.76 16.77 13.86
N MET A 41 -5.90 16.74 15.19
CA MET A 41 -7.04 16.14 15.91
C MET A 41 -8.33 16.89 15.64
N ILE A 42 -8.54 17.23 14.37
CA ILE A 42 -9.86 17.59 13.86
C ILE A 42 -10.72 16.36 14.11
N LYS A 43 -11.84 16.54 14.77
CA LYS A 43 -12.85 15.50 14.88
C LYS A 43 -13.39 15.22 13.48
N LEU A 44 -12.66 14.37 12.73
CA LEU A 44 -13.17 13.83 11.48
C LEU A 44 -14.47 13.08 11.82
N SER A 45 -15.51 13.39 11.07
CA SER A 45 -16.80 12.73 11.27
C SER A 45 -16.73 11.25 10.88
N ASN A 46 -17.43 10.39 11.60
CA ASN A 46 -17.51 8.94 11.33
C ASN A 46 -18.24 8.58 10.01
N ASN A 47 -18.59 9.54 9.18
CA ASN A 47 -19.11 9.30 7.83
C ASN A 47 -18.02 9.37 6.75
N ILE A 48 -16.80 9.82 7.08
CA ILE A 48 -15.66 9.87 6.16
C ILE A 48 -15.16 8.46 5.94
N THR A 49 -15.05 8.06 4.68
CA THR A 49 -14.60 6.74 4.28
C THR A 49 -13.28 6.77 3.51
N HIS A 50 -12.91 7.90 2.92
CA HIS A 50 -11.67 8.09 2.17
C HIS A 50 -10.93 9.30 2.71
N LEU A 51 -9.66 9.07 3.05
CA LEU A 51 -8.79 10.10 3.61
C LEU A 51 -7.44 10.08 2.89
N THR A 52 -7.04 11.24 2.37
CA THR A 52 -5.76 11.43 1.68
C THR A 52 -5.00 12.59 2.29
N PHE A 53 -3.71 12.38 2.56
CA PHE A 53 -2.76 13.41 2.94
C PHE A 53 -1.72 13.58 1.84
N THR A 54 -1.66 14.72 1.18
CA THR A 54 -0.76 14.90 0.04
C THR A 54 0.67 15.27 0.41
N CYS A 55 0.88 15.89 1.58
CA CYS A 55 2.23 16.27 2.01
C CYS A 55 2.40 16.13 3.53
N CYS A 56 3.23 16.77 4.16
CA CYS A 56 3.63 17.01 5.57
C CYS A 56 2.96 16.21 6.73
N PHE A 57 2.12 15.22 6.46
CA PHE A 57 1.54 14.39 7.51
C PHE A 57 2.56 13.37 8.02
N ASP A 58 2.93 13.48 9.29
CA ASP A 58 3.81 12.54 9.99
C ASP A 58 3.38 12.42 11.46
N LYS A 59 2.15 11.94 11.68
CA LYS A 59 1.55 11.78 13.02
C LYS A 59 0.97 10.37 13.16
N PRO A 60 0.84 9.87 14.41
CA PRO A 60 0.21 8.57 14.64
C PRO A 60 -1.20 8.48 14.06
N VAL A 61 -1.55 7.32 13.51
CA VAL A 61 -2.83 7.06 12.85
C VAL A 61 -3.90 6.43 13.77
N SER A 62 -3.57 6.22 15.03
CA SER A 62 -4.42 5.54 16.02
C SER A 62 -5.71 6.28 16.40
N GLN A 63 -5.91 7.52 15.93
CA GLN A 63 -7.09 8.33 16.23
C GLN A 63 -7.97 8.58 15.02
N LEU A 64 -7.76 7.82 13.94
CA LEU A 64 -8.58 7.94 12.75
C LEU A 64 -9.99 7.37 12.99
N PRO A 65 -11.03 7.95 12.35
CA PRO A 65 -12.39 7.43 12.45
C PRO A 65 -12.49 5.95 12.03
N SER A 66 -13.29 5.19 12.76
CA SER A 66 -13.54 3.78 12.46
C SER A 66 -14.29 3.53 11.14
N SER A 67 -14.73 4.57 10.45
CA SER A 67 -15.40 4.50 9.15
C SER A 67 -14.44 4.51 7.94
N ILE A 68 -13.14 4.79 8.15
CA ILE A 68 -12.17 4.92 7.08
C ILE A 68 -11.93 3.57 6.40
N LYS A 69 -12.15 3.52 5.08
CA LYS A 69 -11.93 2.36 4.22
C LYS A 69 -10.72 2.51 3.31
N TYR A 70 -10.41 3.75 2.92
CA TYR A 70 -9.26 4.11 2.09
C TYR A 70 -8.43 5.18 2.79
N LEU A 71 -7.14 4.93 2.94
CA LEU A 71 -6.19 5.83 3.56
C LEU A 71 -4.93 5.95 2.72
N ASP A 72 -4.61 7.17 2.28
CA ASP A 72 -3.30 7.55 1.76
C ASP A 72 -2.65 8.50 2.77
N VAL A 73 -1.56 8.06 3.39
CA VAL A 73 -0.88 8.82 4.44
C VAL A 73 0.09 9.88 3.90
N GLY A 74 0.25 9.96 2.58
CA GLY A 74 1.09 10.97 1.94
C GLY A 74 2.60 10.75 2.08
N LYS A 75 3.34 11.67 1.47
CA LYS A 75 4.78 11.51 1.21
C LYS A 75 5.65 11.39 2.48
N HIS A 76 5.34 12.13 3.53
CA HIS A 76 6.26 12.32 4.67
C HIS A 76 6.02 11.36 5.83
N PHE A 77 4.94 10.60 5.80
CA PHE A 77 4.58 9.69 6.89
C PHE A 77 5.65 8.63 7.11
N ASN A 78 6.13 8.54 8.36
CA ASN A 78 7.07 7.52 8.82
C ASN A 78 6.81 7.10 10.28
N GLN A 79 5.54 7.01 10.68
CA GLN A 79 5.13 6.57 12.01
C GLN A 79 4.67 5.12 11.98
N SER A 80 4.48 4.52 13.16
CA SER A 80 3.88 3.20 13.30
C SER A 80 2.48 3.16 12.68
N VAL A 81 2.14 2.02 12.07
CA VAL A 81 0.80 1.73 11.54
C VAL A 81 -0.11 1.04 12.56
N GLU A 82 0.31 0.97 13.82
CA GLU A 82 -0.52 0.42 14.89
C GLU A 82 -1.75 1.31 15.16
N GLY A 83 -2.89 0.69 15.39
CA GLY A 83 -4.15 1.37 15.68
C GLY A 83 -4.88 1.92 14.46
N LEU A 84 -4.58 1.43 13.27
CA LEU A 84 -5.39 1.69 12.07
C LEU A 84 -6.83 1.16 12.25
N PRO A 85 -7.83 1.83 11.64
CA PRO A 85 -9.23 1.40 11.74
C PRO A 85 -9.46 -0.01 11.20
N ASP A 86 -10.27 -0.81 11.91
CA ASP A 86 -10.63 -2.18 11.49
C ASP A 86 -11.46 -2.23 10.19
N SER A 87 -12.02 -1.11 9.75
CA SER A 87 -12.77 -1.00 8.49
C SER A 87 -11.87 -0.76 7.26
N LEU A 88 -10.56 -0.55 7.49
CA LEU A 88 -9.63 -0.14 6.42
C LEU A 88 -9.40 -1.29 5.43
N THR A 89 -9.66 -1.02 4.15
CA THR A 89 -9.48 -1.98 3.06
C THR A 89 -8.32 -1.63 2.14
N HIS A 90 -7.99 -0.34 2.02
CA HIS A 90 -6.93 0.16 1.14
C HIS A 90 -5.99 1.08 1.92
N LEU A 91 -4.71 0.78 1.91
CA LEU A 91 -3.67 1.56 2.58
C LEU A 91 -2.53 1.87 1.60
N ILE A 92 -2.25 3.16 1.44
CA ILE A 92 -1.09 3.65 0.71
C ILE A 92 -0.15 4.30 1.71
N LEU A 93 1.01 3.67 1.90
CA LEU A 93 2.10 4.18 2.72
C LEU A 93 3.03 4.99 1.83
N GLY A 94 3.23 6.25 2.20
CA GLY A 94 3.88 7.23 1.36
C GLY A 94 5.40 7.05 1.22
N TYR A 95 6.00 7.97 0.48
CA TYR A 95 7.39 7.90 0.02
C TYR A 95 8.42 7.60 1.12
N ASN A 96 8.29 8.25 2.31
CA ASN A 96 9.27 8.14 3.39
C ASN A 96 9.02 6.97 4.36
N PHE A 97 7.93 6.23 4.20
CA PHE A 97 7.60 5.16 5.14
C PHE A 97 8.65 4.05 5.12
N ASN A 98 9.27 3.80 6.28
CA ASN A 98 10.24 2.72 6.49
C ASN A 98 10.19 2.15 7.92
N GLN A 99 9.01 2.11 8.53
CA GLN A 99 8.86 1.49 9.85
C GLN A 99 8.57 -0.01 9.71
N PRO A 100 9.05 -0.84 10.64
CA PRO A 100 8.74 -2.27 10.63
C PRO A 100 7.23 -2.48 10.84
N ILE A 101 6.65 -3.37 10.03
CA ILE A 101 5.27 -3.81 10.17
C ILE A 101 5.28 -5.04 11.09
N LYS A 102 4.69 -4.89 12.27
CA LYS A 102 4.61 -5.97 13.26
C LYS A 102 3.39 -6.85 12.99
N GLU A 103 3.43 -8.07 13.50
CA GLU A 103 2.28 -8.95 13.52
C GLU A 103 1.06 -8.25 14.16
N GLY A 104 -0.10 -8.32 13.49
CA GLY A 104 -1.34 -7.73 13.96
C GLY A 104 -1.42 -6.20 13.90
N SER A 105 -0.40 -5.50 13.39
CA SER A 105 -0.45 -4.03 13.27
C SER A 105 -1.27 -3.52 12.07
N LEU A 106 -1.54 -4.37 11.10
CA LEU A 106 -2.43 -4.10 9.98
C LEU A 106 -3.80 -4.72 10.23
N PRO A 107 -4.90 -4.01 9.90
CA PRO A 107 -6.25 -4.52 10.14
C PRO A 107 -6.58 -5.76 9.28
N SER A 108 -7.34 -6.69 9.85
CA SER A 108 -7.75 -7.93 9.18
C SER A 108 -8.71 -7.74 8.00
N SER A 109 -9.21 -6.54 7.79
CA SER A 109 -10.03 -6.14 6.63
C SER A 109 -9.20 -5.66 5.44
N LEU A 110 -7.88 -5.45 5.61
CA LEU A 110 -7.03 -4.85 4.59
C LEU A 110 -6.85 -5.79 3.39
N THR A 111 -7.22 -5.32 2.20
CA THR A 111 -7.12 -6.06 0.94
C THR A 111 -6.05 -5.51 0.00
N HIS A 112 -5.75 -4.21 0.07
CA HIS A 112 -4.79 -3.54 -0.79
C HIS A 112 -3.77 -2.78 0.04
N LEU A 113 -2.49 -3.07 -0.18
CA LEU A 113 -1.37 -2.42 0.49
C LEU A 113 -0.33 -1.97 -0.53
N ILE A 114 -0.05 -0.66 -0.54
CA ILE A 114 1.05 -0.07 -1.28
C ILE A 114 2.08 0.43 -0.29
N LEU A 115 3.26 -0.20 -0.31
CA LEU A 115 4.39 0.21 0.51
C LEU A 115 5.16 1.34 -0.17
N GLY A 116 5.58 2.32 0.63
CA GLY A 116 6.22 3.52 0.15
C GLY A 116 7.60 3.30 -0.50
N TYR A 117 8.05 4.30 -1.24
CA TYR A 117 9.31 4.27 -2.00
C TYR A 117 10.50 3.80 -1.15
N ASN A 118 10.64 4.33 0.09
CA ASN A 118 11.75 4.05 0.99
C ASN A 118 11.57 2.80 1.87
N PHE A 119 10.49 2.05 1.69
CA PHE A 119 10.26 0.86 2.52
C PHE A 119 11.27 -0.24 2.18
N ASN A 120 12.08 -0.62 3.17
CA ASN A 120 13.07 -1.70 3.08
C ASN A 120 13.19 -2.50 4.39
N GLN A 121 12.10 -2.66 5.13
CA GLN A 121 12.07 -3.50 6.33
C GLN A 121 11.71 -4.94 5.98
N PRO A 122 12.27 -5.94 6.69
CA PRO A 122 11.87 -7.32 6.49
C PRO A 122 10.38 -7.51 6.77
N ILE A 123 9.69 -8.20 5.85
CA ILE A 123 8.33 -8.68 6.07
C ILE A 123 8.43 -10.02 6.78
N LYS A 124 7.89 -10.10 7.99
CA LYS A 124 7.91 -11.31 8.80
C LYS A 124 6.59 -12.07 8.63
N GLU A 125 6.61 -13.34 8.99
CA GLU A 125 5.39 -14.14 9.12
C GLU A 125 4.38 -13.43 10.03
N GLY A 126 3.09 -13.40 9.64
CA GLY A 126 2.02 -12.71 10.36
C GLY A 126 2.01 -11.18 10.25
N SER A 127 3.02 -10.56 9.61
CA SER A 127 3.03 -9.09 9.40
C SER A 127 1.95 -8.61 8.43
N LEU A 128 1.59 -9.44 7.47
CA LEU A 128 0.55 -9.13 6.48
C LEU A 128 -0.73 -9.90 6.81
N PRO A 129 -1.91 -9.26 6.77
CA PRO A 129 -3.16 -9.91 7.12
C PRO A 129 -3.59 -10.94 6.06
N SER A 130 -4.28 -11.99 6.49
CA SER A 130 -4.77 -13.07 5.62
C SER A 130 -5.86 -12.64 4.62
N SER A 131 -6.36 -11.42 4.70
CA SER A 131 -7.29 -10.80 3.76
C SER A 131 -6.59 -10.10 2.58
N LEU A 132 -5.25 -9.91 2.65
CA LEU A 132 -4.52 -9.11 1.68
C LEU A 132 -4.49 -9.82 0.32
N THR A 133 -4.99 -9.14 -0.72
CA THR A 133 -5.03 -9.64 -2.11
C THR A 133 -4.07 -8.91 -3.03
N HIS A 134 -3.78 -7.64 -2.76
CA HIS A 134 -2.92 -6.80 -3.61
C HIS A 134 -1.79 -6.22 -2.77
N LEU A 135 -0.55 -6.49 -3.17
CA LEU A 135 0.65 -5.98 -2.52
C LEU A 135 1.59 -5.36 -3.54
N ILE A 136 1.90 -4.07 -3.36
CA ILE A 136 2.94 -3.37 -4.11
C ILE A 136 4.06 -3.03 -3.14
N LEU A 137 5.25 -3.59 -3.39
CA LEU A 137 6.45 -3.36 -2.60
C LEU A 137 7.15 -2.07 -3.03
N GLY A 138 7.76 -1.37 -2.08
CA GLY A 138 8.43 -0.09 -2.31
C GLY A 138 9.59 -0.15 -3.29
N PHE A 139 9.94 0.99 -3.89
CA PHE A 139 10.99 1.09 -4.92
C PHE A 139 12.34 0.54 -4.46
N ILE A 140 12.77 0.86 -3.21
CA ILE A 140 14.07 0.39 -2.68
C ILE A 140 13.96 -0.93 -1.91
N PHE A 141 12.79 -1.57 -1.87
CA PHE A 141 12.61 -2.84 -1.18
C PHE A 141 13.53 -3.90 -1.74
N ASN A 142 14.44 -4.40 -0.90
CA ASN A 142 15.39 -5.45 -1.24
C ASN A 142 15.63 -6.39 -0.05
N GLN A 143 14.55 -6.92 0.54
CA GLN A 143 14.61 -7.92 1.60
C GLN A 143 14.15 -9.27 1.05
N PRO A 144 14.70 -10.38 1.54
CA PRO A 144 14.21 -11.70 1.16
C PRO A 144 12.71 -11.86 1.46
N VAL A 145 11.99 -12.45 0.53
CA VAL A 145 10.57 -12.79 0.68
C VAL A 145 10.44 -14.31 0.64
N SER A 146 10.04 -14.90 1.76
CA SER A 146 9.75 -16.32 1.86
C SER A 146 8.25 -16.61 1.73
N GLU A 147 7.89 -17.85 1.42
CA GLU A 147 6.50 -18.30 1.34
C GLU A 147 5.69 -17.98 2.60
N SER A 148 6.28 -18.15 3.79
CA SER A 148 5.61 -17.87 5.06
C SER A 148 5.35 -16.38 5.32
N CYS A 149 6.03 -15.47 4.59
CA CYS A 149 5.85 -14.03 4.76
C CYS A 149 4.67 -13.47 3.98
N LEU A 150 4.24 -14.14 2.92
CA LEU A 150 3.13 -13.73 2.07
C LEU A 150 1.88 -14.56 2.38
N PRO A 151 0.73 -13.93 2.67
CA PRO A 151 -0.49 -14.68 2.88
C PRO A 151 -0.98 -15.35 1.58
N ASN A 152 -1.60 -16.54 1.73
CA ASN A 152 -2.14 -17.32 0.60
C ASN A 152 -3.36 -16.68 -0.08
N SER A 153 -3.75 -15.49 0.32
CA SER A 153 -4.80 -14.68 -0.31
C SER A 153 -4.27 -13.75 -1.39
N ILE A 154 -2.94 -13.54 -1.47
CA ILE A 154 -2.35 -12.62 -2.45
C ILE A 154 -2.57 -13.13 -3.87
N THR A 155 -3.22 -12.31 -4.69
CA THR A 155 -3.43 -12.55 -6.12
C THR A 155 -2.57 -11.63 -7.00
N HIS A 156 -2.24 -10.43 -6.51
CA HIS A 156 -1.45 -9.43 -7.23
C HIS A 156 -0.24 -9.03 -6.41
N LEU A 157 0.95 -9.25 -6.96
CA LEU A 157 2.22 -8.91 -6.32
C LEU A 157 3.11 -8.13 -7.29
N GLU A 158 3.53 -6.93 -6.86
CA GLU A 158 4.49 -6.11 -7.59
C GLU A 158 5.74 -5.90 -6.74
N PHE A 159 6.92 -6.26 -7.29
CA PHE A 159 8.21 -5.99 -6.70
C PHE A 159 8.76 -4.62 -7.14
N GLY A 160 9.39 -3.92 -6.20
CA GLY A 160 10.03 -2.63 -6.46
C GLY A 160 11.30 -2.74 -7.29
N TRP A 161 11.83 -1.59 -7.70
CA TRP A 161 12.99 -1.49 -8.60
C TRP A 161 14.25 -2.17 -8.07
N CYS A 162 14.54 -2.04 -6.77
CA CYS A 162 15.77 -2.56 -6.19
C CYS A 162 15.68 -4.04 -5.78
N PHE A 163 14.51 -4.68 -5.92
CA PHE A 163 14.34 -6.05 -5.49
C PHE A 163 15.20 -7.01 -6.32
N ASN A 164 16.09 -7.75 -5.67
CA ASN A 164 16.99 -8.70 -6.31
C ASN A 164 17.32 -9.90 -5.39
N HIS A 165 16.29 -10.52 -4.83
CA HIS A 165 16.38 -11.79 -4.12
C HIS A 165 15.69 -12.91 -4.89
N PRO A 166 16.14 -14.17 -4.73
CA PRO A 166 15.42 -15.31 -5.31
C PRO A 166 13.96 -15.35 -4.85
N VAL A 167 13.07 -15.58 -5.79
CA VAL A 167 11.66 -15.81 -5.53
C VAL A 167 11.35 -17.29 -5.76
N ALA A 168 11.62 -18.08 -4.74
CA ALA A 168 11.21 -19.48 -4.72
C ALA A 168 9.94 -19.61 -3.88
N ASN A 169 9.01 -20.47 -4.34
CA ASN A 169 7.79 -20.80 -3.59
C ASN A 169 6.88 -19.60 -3.27
N LEU A 170 6.57 -18.81 -4.27
CA LEU A 170 5.49 -17.82 -4.14
C LEU A 170 4.14 -18.53 -3.90
N PRO A 171 3.20 -17.90 -3.16
CA PRO A 171 1.86 -18.46 -2.98
C PRO A 171 1.21 -18.83 -4.32
N SER A 172 0.60 -20.02 -4.39
CA SER A 172 -0.09 -20.50 -5.60
C SER A 172 -1.30 -19.66 -6.00
N SER A 173 -1.80 -18.83 -5.09
CA SER A 173 -2.89 -17.88 -5.32
C SER A 173 -2.52 -16.72 -6.25
N ILE A 174 -1.22 -16.48 -6.49
CA ILE A 174 -0.79 -15.34 -7.31
C ILE A 174 -1.12 -15.57 -8.77
N THR A 175 -1.97 -14.69 -9.31
CA THR A 175 -2.39 -14.68 -10.73
C THR A 175 -1.71 -13.55 -11.52
N HIS A 176 -1.29 -12.47 -10.84
CA HIS A 176 -0.62 -11.32 -11.46
C HIS A 176 0.68 -11.01 -10.74
N LEU A 177 1.79 -11.06 -11.46
CA LEU A 177 3.12 -10.89 -10.92
C LEU A 177 3.91 -9.87 -11.74
N LYS A 178 4.51 -8.87 -11.06
CA LYS A 178 5.31 -7.86 -11.74
C LYS A 178 6.69 -7.73 -11.11
N PHE A 179 7.71 -7.88 -11.95
CA PHE A 179 9.09 -7.49 -11.68
C PHE A 179 9.43 -6.23 -12.44
N THR A 180 10.32 -5.44 -11.87
CA THR A 180 10.82 -4.22 -12.49
C THR A 180 12.24 -4.43 -13.07
N TYR A 181 12.76 -3.44 -13.77
CA TYR A 181 14.07 -3.50 -14.46
C TYR A 181 15.24 -3.87 -13.57
N GLY A 182 15.18 -3.64 -12.26
CA GLY A 182 16.24 -3.95 -11.31
C GLY A 182 16.44 -5.44 -11.04
N TYR A 183 15.46 -6.29 -11.36
CA TYR A 183 15.53 -7.72 -11.08
C TYR A 183 16.46 -8.45 -12.04
N GLN A 184 17.53 -9.05 -11.51
CA GLN A 184 18.59 -9.69 -12.32
C GLN A 184 18.66 -11.20 -12.19
N LEU A 185 18.02 -11.78 -11.19
CA LEU A 185 18.06 -13.22 -10.95
C LEU A 185 17.10 -14.00 -11.86
N ASN A 186 17.34 -15.31 -11.97
CA ASN A 186 16.40 -16.20 -12.65
C ASN A 186 15.07 -16.25 -11.89
N ILE A 187 14.00 -16.41 -12.63
CA ILE A 187 12.67 -16.61 -12.07
C ILE A 187 12.33 -18.09 -12.26
N GLU A 188 12.22 -18.79 -11.16
CA GLU A 188 11.95 -20.22 -11.13
C GLU A 188 10.69 -20.52 -10.31
N ASN A 189 10.05 -21.63 -10.56
CA ASN A 189 8.90 -22.10 -9.78
C ASN A 189 7.74 -21.08 -9.69
N LEU A 190 7.38 -20.50 -10.84
CA LEU A 190 6.21 -19.62 -10.92
C LEU A 190 4.91 -20.36 -10.54
N PRO A 191 3.94 -19.68 -9.92
CA PRO A 191 2.60 -20.21 -9.69
C PRO A 191 1.99 -20.76 -11.00
N LEU A 192 1.37 -21.94 -10.95
CA LEU A 192 0.81 -22.58 -12.14
C LEU A 192 -0.40 -21.85 -12.71
N ASP A 193 -1.16 -21.16 -11.86
CA ASP A 193 -2.36 -20.40 -12.20
C ASP A 193 -2.07 -18.93 -12.55
N LEU A 194 -0.79 -18.62 -12.85
CA LEU A 194 -0.38 -17.28 -13.23
C LEU A 194 -1.01 -16.85 -14.56
N GLU A 195 -1.80 -15.78 -14.53
CA GLU A 195 -2.51 -15.23 -15.69
C GLU A 195 -1.70 -14.15 -16.43
N GLU A 196 -0.98 -13.32 -15.67
CA GLU A 196 -0.16 -12.23 -16.22
C GLU A 196 1.17 -12.11 -15.49
N ILE A 197 2.25 -11.97 -16.25
CA ILE A 197 3.57 -11.60 -15.72
C ILE A 197 4.16 -10.42 -16.47
N VAL A 198 4.64 -9.42 -15.71
CA VAL A 198 5.40 -8.29 -16.23
C VAL A 198 6.87 -8.46 -15.85
N ILE A 199 7.75 -8.50 -16.84
CA ILE A 199 9.19 -8.76 -16.65
C ILE A 199 10.05 -7.88 -17.55
N PRO A 200 11.32 -7.62 -17.15
CA PRO A 200 12.30 -6.98 -18.02
C PRO A 200 12.60 -7.83 -19.27
N ARG A 201 12.75 -7.19 -20.44
CA ARG A 201 13.05 -7.85 -21.72
C ARG A 201 14.28 -8.77 -21.69
N ASN A 202 15.29 -8.46 -20.90
CA ASN A 202 16.49 -9.27 -20.76
C ASN A 202 16.22 -10.64 -20.08
N LYS A 203 14.99 -10.91 -19.64
CA LYS A 203 14.58 -12.18 -19.00
C LYS A 203 13.84 -13.14 -19.94
N GLU A 204 13.60 -12.76 -21.18
CA GLU A 204 12.80 -13.54 -22.14
C GLU A 204 13.24 -15.01 -22.27
N ASN A 205 14.54 -15.28 -22.22
CA ASN A 205 15.09 -16.63 -22.39
C ASN A 205 15.37 -17.38 -21.08
N LEU A 206 15.03 -16.82 -19.93
CA LEU A 206 15.42 -17.31 -18.61
C LEU A 206 14.25 -17.80 -17.75
N ILE A 207 13.04 -17.83 -18.32
CA ILE A 207 11.80 -18.11 -17.58
C ILE A 207 11.03 -19.27 -18.22
N LYS A 208 10.65 -20.24 -17.38
CA LYS A 208 9.60 -21.21 -17.72
C LYS A 208 8.25 -20.62 -17.33
N ILE A 209 7.55 -20.09 -18.32
CA ILE A 209 6.27 -19.44 -18.13
C ILE A 209 5.16 -20.50 -18.14
N PRO A 210 4.19 -20.45 -17.21
CA PRO A 210 3.02 -21.32 -17.24
C PRO A 210 2.23 -21.22 -18.55
N PHE A 211 1.56 -22.28 -18.93
CA PHE A 211 0.73 -22.31 -20.14
C PHE A 211 -0.41 -21.28 -20.00
N ASN A 212 -0.68 -20.54 -21.08
CA ASN A 212 -1.65 -19.44 -21.14
C ASN A 212 -1.34 -18.18 -20.31
N CYS A 213 -0.20 -18.07 -19.66
CA CYS A 213 0.17 -16.84 -18.98
C CYS A 213 0.51 -15.74 -20.00
N LYS A 214 -0.12 -14.58 -19.88
CA LYS A 214 0.20 -13.38 -20.66
C LYS A 214 1.50 -12.78 -20.18
N VAL A 215 2.46 -12.58 -21.09
CA VAL A 215 3.75 -11.96 -20.78
C VAL A 215 3.80 -10.53 -21.30
N ILE A 216 4.15 -9.61 -20.42
CA ILE A 216 4.38 -8.19 -20.76
C ILE A 216 5.86 -7.88 -20.51
N PHE A 217 6.55 -7.47 -21.56
CA PHE A 217 7.94 -7.05 -21.47
C PHE A 217 8.05 -5.53 -21.29
N ILE A 218 8.84 -5.12 -20.29
CA ILE A 218 9.17 -3.73 -20.02
C ILE A 218 10.66 -3.46 -20.23
#